data_eb4fe44a373b033e6169fd81171e5853
#
_entry.id   eb4fe44a373b033e6169fd81171e5853
#
_cell.length_a   1.000
_cell.length_b   1.000
_cell.length_c   1.000
_cell.angle_alpha   90.00
_cell.angle_beta   90.00
_cell.angle_gamma   90.00
#
_symmetry.space_group_name_H-M   'P 1'
#
loop_
_entity.id
_entity.type
_entity.pdbx_description
1 polymer ?
#
loop_
_entity_poly.entity_id
_entity_poly.type
_entity_poly.pdbx_seq_one_letter_code
_entity_poly.pdbx_strand_id
1 'polypeptide(L)'
;VMAMVRGEKKPSPRTVVMIGHIDTVGISDYGPLAAYANQPDVLMEKFKEIDLPEEVRRDLESGDYLFGRGVFDMKSGDAILIALLEEISQSIEEFEGNLIYGAVCDEEGNSGGMLNLVPKLAKMQEEEHLEYLALLDTDYMTSEFPGDENKYVYVGTVGKLMPTFYVVGKETHVGESFKGLDPNQITAQIISRVNLNPEFCDVAEGEVTLPPITLRQRDMKPEYSCQIAKSAVLFFNYATHCSTPDQVLERMVGVAQECFQQVIDTLNQHYRTFCNMSRRPHVRLPWKARVMTYQELYTAVKAELGNALDEMVREKSEALLARQDIDTRVRANMLVEYVHGLWSDKDPIVIVYLTPPYYPHVYVE
;
A
#
# COMPACT_ATOMS: atom_id res chain seq x y z
N VAL A 1 15.31 -6.87 -16.55
CA VAL A 1 15.89 -7.66 -17.67
C VAL A 1 14.74 -8.01 -18.61
N MET A 2 15.02 -8.09 -19.93
CA MET A 2 14.00 -8.47 -20.92
C MET A 2 14.64 -9.44 -21.91
N ALA A 3 13.88 -10.48 -22.30
CA ALA A 3 14.21 -11.41 -23.37
C ALA A 3 13.06 -11.49 -24.35
N MET A 4 13.35 -11.79 -25.62
CA MET A 4 12.34 -11.95 -26.65
C MET A 4 12.68 -13.13 -27.55
N VAL A 5 11.67 -13.97 -27.82
CA VAL A 5 11.71 -15.04 -28.82
C VAL A 5 10.76 -14.68 -29.94
N ARG A 6 11.24 -14.82 -31.20
CA ARG A 6 10.45 -14.61 -32.41
C ARG A 6 10.25 -15.93 -33.10
N GLY A 7 8.99 -16.28 -33.33
CA GLY A 7 8.65 -17.46 -34.10
C GLY A 7 8.94 -17.28 -35.59
N GLU A 8 9.42 -18.33 -36.23
CA GLU A 8 9.79 -18.35 -37.64
C GLU A 8 8.82 -19.14 -38.53
N LYS A 9 7.84 -19.86 -37.94
CA LYS A 9 6.85 -20.62 -38.69
C LYS A 9 6.09 -19.73 -39.68
N LYS A 10 5.76 -18.52 -39.23
CA LYS A 10 5.12 -17.48 -40.05
C LYS A 10 5.36 -16.13 -39.39
N PRO A 11 5.89 -15.14 -40.12
CA PRO A 11 6.01 -13.79 -39.62
C PRO A 11 4.66 -13.27 -39.11
N SER A 12 4.62 -12.84 -37.86
CA SER A 12 3.41 -12.34 -37.21
C SER A 12 3.74 -11.25 -36.20
N PRO A 13 2.96 -10.14 -36.14
CA PRO A 13 3.14 -9.12 -35.13
C PRO A 13 2.56 -9.52 -33.75
N ARG A 14 1.82 -10.61 -33.71
CA ARG A 14 1.12 -11.09 -32.50
C ARG A 14 2.14 -11.45 -31.42
N THR A 15 2.00 -10.84 -30.26
CA THR A 15 2.99 -10.92 -29.20
C THR A 15 2.30 -11.14 -27.85
N VAL A 16 2.76 -12.12 -27.10
CA VAL A 16 2.40 -12.30 -25.69
C VAL A 16 3.53 -11.77 -24.82
N VAL A 17 3.19 -10.96 -23.84
CA VAL A 17 4.14 -10.45 -22.83
C VAL A 17 3.99 -11.30 -21.57
N MET A 18 5.09 -11.78 -21.02
CA MET A 18 5.19 -12.50 -19.78
C MET A 18 5.98 -11.64 -18.79
N ILE A 19 5.54 -11.53 -17.57
CA ILE A 19 6.26 -10.76 -16.53
C ILE A 19 6.39 -11.59 -15.25
N GLY A 20 7.40 -11.27 -14.49
CA GLY A 20 7.58 -11.72 -13.13
C GLY A 20 8.58 -10.82 -12.40
N HIS A 21 8.49 -10.75 -11.07
CA HIS A 21 9.40 -9.91 -10.30
C HIS A 21 10.51 -10.70 -9.61
N ILE A 22 11.69 -10.10 -9.53
CA ILE A 22 12.91 -10.72 -9.00
C ILE A 22 13.29 -10.24 -7.59
N ASP A 23 12.64 -9.18 -7.11
CA ASP A 23 12.82 -8.68 -5.74
C ASP A 23 11.96 -9.48 -4.74
N THR A 24 12.05 -9.14 -3.49
CA THR A 24 11.30 -9.79 -2.39
C THR A 24 11.06 -8.78 -1.29
N VAL A 25 10.04 -9.01 -0.46
CA VAL A 25 9.90 -8.33 0.82
C VAL A 25 11.06 -8.62 1.77
N GLY A 26 11.13 -7.91 2.89
CA GLY A 26 12.17 -8.08 3.90
C GLY A 26 12.19 -9.48 4.53
N ILE A 27 13.26 -9.76 5.27
CA ILE A 27 13.55 -11.07 5.90
C ILE A 27 13.41 -11.04 7.43
N SER A 28 12.90 -9.95 8.02
CA SER A 28 12.81 -9.79 9.48
C SER A 28 11.85 -10.78 10.15
N ASP A 29 10.88 -11.28 9.42
CA ASP A 29 9.90 -12.30 9.83
C ASP A 29 10.55 -13.68 10.08
N TYR A 30 11.72 -13.95 9.51
CA TYR A 30 12.51 -15.15 9.81
C TYR A 30 13.19 -15.12 11.19
N GLY A 31 13.15 -13.99 11.91
CA GLY A 31 13.75 -13.87 13.25
C GLY A 31 15.20 -14.33 13.31
N PRO A 32 15.56 -15.30 14.17
CA PRO A 32 16.95 -15.81 14.28
C PRO A 32 17.48 -16.45 12.99
N LEU A 33 16.61 -16.88 12.09
CA LEU A 33 16.98 -17.52 10.83
C LEU A 33 17.10 -16.54 9.66
N ALA A 34 16.94 -15.24 9.88
CA ALA A 34 16.97 -14.21 8.83
C ALA A 34 18.23 -14.29 7.94
N ALA A 35 19.40 -14.60 8.52
CA ALA A 35 20.64 -14.74 7.75
C ALA A 35 20.61 -15.88 6.70
N TYR A 36 19.68 -16.79 6.83
CA TYR A 36 19.52 -17.97 5.95
C TYR A 36 18.29 -17.86 5.03
N ALA A 37 17.46 -16.85 5.19
CA ALA A 37 16.19 -16.71 4.49
C ALA A 37 16.32 -16.84 2.95
N ASN A 38 17.43 -16.35 2.38
CA ASN A 38 17.73 -16.40 0.94
C ASN A 38 18.66 -17.58 0.56
N GLN A 39 18.82 -18.57 1.43
CA GLN A 39 19.67 -19.75 1.23
C GLN A 39 18.85 -21.01 1.49
N PRO A 40 17.98 -21.43 0.55
CA PRO A 40 17.00 -22.50 0.78
C PRO A 40 17.61 -23.78 1.37
N ASP A 41 18.72 -24.27 0.81
CA ASP A 41 19.37 -25.50 1.27
C ASP A 41 19.79 -25.40 2.73
N VAL A 42 20.39 -24.27 3.13
CA VAL A 42 20.83 -24.04 4.51
C VAL A 42 19.64 -23.85 5.44
N LEU A 43 18.64 -23.10 4.98
CA LEU A 43 17.42 -22.83 5.75
C LEU A 43 16.66 -24.12 6.07
N MET A 44 16.51 -25.02 5.09
CA MET A 44 15.85 -26.31 5.26
C MET A 44 16.57 -27.20 6.28
N GLU A 45 17.92 -27.18 6.31
CA GLU A 45 18.67 -27.88 7.35
C GLU A 45 18.43 -27.25 8.74
N LYS A 46 18.38 -25.91 8.81
CA LYS A 46 18.06 -25.21 10.07
C LYS A 46 16.65 -25.46 10.57
N PHE A 47 15.69 -25.66 9.69
CA PHE A 47 14.32 -26.00 10.05
C PHE A 47 14.22 -27.36 10.75
N LYS A 48 15.12 -28.29 10.49
CA LYS A 48 15.17 -29.59 11.19
C LYS A 48 15.61 -29.45 12.66
N GLU A 49 16.25 -28.33 13.02
CA GLU A 49 16.75 -28.06 14.37
C GLU A 49 15.72 -27.37 15.29
N ILE A 50 14.57 -26.96 14.75
CA ILE A 50 13.54 -26.23 15.50
C ILE A 50 12.21 -26.98 15.54
N ASP A 51 11.32 -26.56 16.44
CA ASP A 51 9.98 -27.11 16.51
C ASP A 51 9.10 -26.45 15.43
N LEU A 52 8.53 -27.26 14.55
CA LEU A 52 7.68 -26.86 13.44
C LEU A 52 6.28 -27.44 13.60
N PRO A 53 5.23 -26.76 13.09
CA PRO A 53 3.91 -27.36 12.93
C PRO A 53 4.00 -28.70 12.16
N GLU A 54 3.15 -29.65 12.49
CA GLU A 54 3.20 -31.02 11.94
C GLU A 54 3.10 -31.02 10.39
N GLU A 55 2.25 -30.17 9.84
CA GLU A 55 2.10 -30.03 8.38
C GLU A 55 3.38 -29.53 7.70
N VAL A 56 4.01 -28.49 8.28
CA VAL A 56 5.27 -27.93 7.75
C VAL A 56 6.40 -28.94 7.85
N ARG A 57 6.48 -29.71 8.96
CA ARG A 57 7.45 -30.78 9.12
C ARG A 57 7.29 -31.87 8.07
N ARG A 58 6.04 -32.31 7.83
CA ARG A 58 5.71 -33.28 6.80
C ARG A 58 6.17 -32.79 5.42
N ASP A 59 5.88 -31.55 5.09
CA ASP A 59 6.25 -30.98 3.80
C ASP A 59 7.78 -30.85 3.65
N LEU A 60 8.50 -30.46 4.71
CA LEU A 60 9.95 -30.45 4.74
C LEU A 60 10.57 -31.86 4.56
N GLU A 61 9.99 -32.90 5.19
CA GLU A 61 10.47 -34.26 5.13
C GLU A 61 10.13 -34.96 3.79
N SER A 62 9.11 -34.51 3.08
CA SER A 62 8.72 -35.05 1.77
C SER A 62 9.79 -34.85 0.70
N GLY A 63 10.56 -33.76 0.78
CA GLY A 63 11.52 -33.35 -0.23
C GLY A 63 10.87 -32.71 -1.50
N ASP A 64 9.56 -32.52 -1.49
CA ASP A 64 8.82 -31.97 -2.62
C ASP A 64 8.69 -30.43 -2.54
N TYR A 65 9.12 -29.83 -1.43
CA TYR A 65 8.98 -28.41 -1.16
C TYR A 65 10.34 -27.74 -0.96
N LEU A 66 10.45 -26.53 -1.50
CA LEU A 66 11.59 -25.65 -1.30
C LEU A 66 11.17 -24.48 -0.40
N PHE A 67 11.90 -24.27 0.69
CA PHE A 67 11.62 -23.22 1.66
C PHE A 67 12.64 -22.07 1.53
N GLY A 68 12.16 -20.84 1.46
CA GLY A 68 13.01 -19.66 1.41
C GLY A 68 12.29 -18.40 1.00
N ARG A 69 12.87 -17.26 1.31
CA ARG A 69 12.33 -15.97 0.85
C ARG A 69 12.40 -15.87 -0.67
N GLY A 70 11.28 -15.45 -1.28
CA GLY A 70 11.17 -15.28 -2.72
C GLY A 70 11.09 -16.59 -3.53
N VAL A 71 11.08 -17.76 -2.88
CA VAL A 71 10.90 -19.04 -3.58
C VAL A 71 9.50 -19.13 -4.18
N PHE A 72 8.48 -18.84 -3.39
CA PHE A 72 7.08 -18.88 -3.80
C PHE A 72 6.66 -17.57 -4.47
N ASP A 73 6.99 -16.47 -3.89
CA ASP A 73 6.71 -15.10 -4.30
C ASP A 73 8.04 -14.43 -4.73
N MET A 74 8.30 -14.30 -6.10
CA MET A 74 7.59 -15.11 -7.11
C MET A 74 8.57 -15.90 -8.01
N LYS A 75 9.79 -16.26 -7.51
CA LYS A 75 10.82 -16.92 -8.33
C LYS A 75 10.40 -18.28 -8.91
N SER A 76 9.41 -18.96 -8.28
CA SER A 76 8.81 -20.15 -8.88
C SER A 76 8.09 -19.84 -10.19
N GLY A 77 7.34 -18.72 -10.22
CA GLY A 77 6.70 -18.23 -11.42
C GLY A 77 7.70 -17.82 -12.50
N ASP A 78 8.74 -17.05 -12.11
CA ASP A 78 9.84 -16.69 -13.01
C ASP A 78 10.50 -17.93 -13.64
N ALA A 79 10.76 -18.96 -12.85
CA ALA A 79 11.38 -20.20 -13.32
C ALA A 79 10.51 -20.91 -14.38
N ILE A 80 9.19 -20.93 -14.19
CA ILE A 80 8.23 -21.50 -15.16
C ILE A 80 8.28 -20.70 -16.47
N LEU A 81 8.24 -19.36 -16.40
CA LEU A 81 8.28 -18.51 -17.60
C LEU A 81 9.61 -18.60 -18.35
N ILE A 82 10.73 -18.70 -17.64
CA ILE A 82 12.05 -18.90 -18.25
C ILE A 82 12.14 -20.27 -18.94
N ALA A 83 11.68 -21.34 -18.28
CA ALA A 83 11.67 -22.67 -18.86
C ALA A 83 10.80 -22.73 -20.13
N LEU A 84 9.62 -22.11 -20.11
CA LEU A 84 8.75 -22.00 -21.27
C LEU A 84 9.42 -21.23 -22.41
N LEU A 85 10.09 -20.12 -22.11
CA LEU A 85 10.80 -19.32 -23.10
C LEU A 85 11.95 -20.11 -23.72
N GLU A 86 12.69 -20.87 -22.91
CA GLU A 86 13.78 -21.74 -23.37
C GLU A 86 13.24 -22.84 -24.29
N GLU A 87 12.19 -23.56 -23.91
CA GLU A 87 11.56 -24.61 -24.68
C GLU A 87 11.12 -24.10 -26.08
N ILE A 88 10.42 -22.96 -26.12
CA ILE A 88 9.98 -22.35 -27.39
C ILE A 88 11.16 -21.87 -28.21
N SER A 89 12.23 -21.38 -27.57
CA SER A 89 13.43 -20.91 -28.29
C SER A 89 14.17 -22.04 -29.04
N GLN A 90 13.97 -23.30 -28.62
CA GLN A 90 14.55 -24.49 -29.28
C GLN A 90 13.74 -24.99 -30.49
N SER A 91 12.53 -24.45 -30.73
CA SER A 91 11.62 -24.85 -31.81
C SER A 91 10.92 -23.65 -32.44
N ILE A 92 11.67 -22.58 -32.69
CA ILE A 92 11.13 -21.31 -33.24
C ILE A 92 10.48 -21.49 -34.61
N GLU A 93 10.93 -22.44 -35.40
CA GLU A 93 10.38 -22.79 -36.70
C GLU A 93 8.95 -23.42 -36.62
N GLU A 94 8.56 -23.88 -35.45
CA GLU A 94 7.21 -24.40 -35.20
C GLU A 94 6.30 -23.36 -34.55
N PHE A 95 6.88 -22.25 -34.06
CA PHE A 95 6.16 -21.22 -33.31
C PHE A 95 5.75 -20.05 -34.20
N GLU A 96 4.48 -19.57 -34.04
CA GLU A 96 3.96 -18.39 -34.73
C GLU A 96 3.75 -17.24 -33.73
N GLY A 97 4.25 -16.05 -34.05
CA GLY A 97 4.18 -14.87 -33.18
C GLY A 97 5.43 -14.68 -32.34
N ASN A 98 5.30 -13.89 -31.29
CA ASN A 98 6.43 -13.51 -30.45
C ASN A 98 6.10 -13.70 -28.96
N LEU A 99 7.12 -14.00 -28.18
CA LEU A 99 7.08 -13.96 -26.72
C LEU A 99 8.08 -12.93 -26.21
N ILE A 100 7.65 -12.10 -25.27
CA ILE A 100 8.51 -11.21 -24.51
C ILE A 100 8.43 -11.66 -23.04
N TYR A 101 9.57 -11.84 -22.39
CA TYR A 101 9.65 -12.02 -20.95
C TYR A 101 10.35 -10.81 -20.33
N GLY A 102 9.71 -10.20 -19.33
CA GLY A 102 10.23 -9.09 -18.55
C GLY A 102 10.41 -9.47 -17.08
N ALA A 103 11.67 -9.64 -16.64
CA ALA A 103 11.98 -9.75 -15.23
C ALA A 103 12.11 -8.34 -14.64
N VAL A 104 11.15 -7.94 -13.81
CA VAL A 104 11.07 -6.61 -13.20
C VAL A 104 11.60 -6.62 -11.76
N CYS A 105 11.87 -5.46 -11.22
CA CYS A 105 12.31 -5.26 -9.84
C CYS A 105 11.45 -4.21 -9.14
N ASP A 106 11.51 -4.16 -7.82
CA ASP A 106 10.77 -3.19 -6.99
C ASP A 106 9.23 -3.34 -7.13
N GLU A 107 8.75 -4.58 -7.40
CA GLU A 107 7.30 -4.86 -7.40
C GLU A 107 6.75 -4.70 -5.99
N GLU A 108 7.41 -5.30 -5.02
CA GLU A 108 7.09 -5.28 -3.59
C GLU A 108 7.15 -3.87 -2.95
N GLY A 109 7.69 -2.90 -3.66
CA GLY A 109 7.86 -1.53 -3.19
C GLY A 109 7.03 -0.51 -3.94
N ASN A 110 7.53 -0.06 -5.07
CA ASN A 110 6.98 1.06 -5.84
C ASN A 110 6.83 0.75 -7.34
N SER A 111 6.91 -0.53 -7.73
CA SER A 111 6.79 -1.01 -9.12
C SER A 111 7.77 -0.36 -10.09
N GLY A 112 8.97 0.03 -9.61
CA GLY A 112 9.97 0.74 -10.41
C GLY A 112 10.39 -0.01 -11.67
N GLY A 113 10.48 -1.35 -11.60
CA GLY A 113 10.77 -2.20 -12.75
C GLY A 113 9.70 -2.10 -13.84
N MET A 114 8.43 -2.21 -13.46
CA MET A 114 7.29 -2.14 -14.39
C MET A 114 7.12 -0.75 -14.98
N LEU A 115 7.28 0.31 -14.16
CA LEU A 115 7.25 1.70 -14.62
C LEU A 115 8.33 2.02 -15.68
N ASN A 116 9.43 1.26 -15.69
CA ASN A 116 10.47 1.35 -16.72
C ASN A 116 10.21 0.41 -17.90
N LEU A 117 9.58 -0.74 -17.70
CA LEU A 117 9.30 -1.72 -18.76
C LEU A 117 8.19 -1.23 -19.69
N VAL A 118 7.10 -0.66 -19.16
CA VAL A 118 5.94 -0.22 -19.95
C VAL A 118 6.31 0.77 -21.07
N PRO A 119 7.07 1.85 -20.82
CA PRO A 119 7.49 2.75 -21.91
C PRO A 119 8.34 2.05 -22.96
N LYS A 120 9.15 1.06 -22.57
CA LYS A 120 9.96 0.28 -23.51
C LYS A 120 9.08 -0.62 -24.39
N LEU A 121 8.08 -1.29 -23.80
CA LEU A 121 7.11 -2.09 -24.55
C LEU A 121 6.31 -1.22 -25.52
N ALA A 122 5.85 -0.03 -25.10
CA ALA A 122 5.16 0.91 -25.97
C ALA A 122 6.03 1.34 -27.16
N LYS A 123 7.31 1.66 -26.92
CA LYS A 123 8.27 1.99 -27.99
C LYS A 123 8.49 0.82 -28.95
N MET A 124 8.63 -0.40 -28.45
CA MET A 124 8.77 -1.60 -29.28
C MET A 124 7.52 -1.85 -30.13
N GLN A 125 6.33 -1.59 -29.57
CA GLN A 125 5.07 -1.69 -30.30
C GLN A 125 5.06 -0.75 -31.52
N GLU A 126 5.48 0.48 -31.35
CA GLU A 126 5.55 1.48 -32.42
C GLU A 126 6.62 1.14 -33.49
N GLU A 127 7.85 0.83 -33.02
CA GLU A 127 9.00 0.62 -33.92
C GLU A 127 8.93 -0.70 -34.71
N GLU A 128 8.36 -1.75 -34.12
CA GLU A 128 8.32 -3.10 -34.66
C GLU A 128 6.91 -3.54 -35.06
N HIS A 129 5.92 -2.65 -34.93
CA HIS A 129 4.50 -2.91 -35.23
C HIS A 129 3.94 -4.15 -34.50
N LEU A 130 4.32 -4.35 -33.21
CA LEU A 130 3.87 -5.48 -32.42
C LEU A 130 2.41 -5.32 -32.01
N GLU A 131 1.68 -6.43 -31.99
CA GLU A 131 0.30 -6.54 -31.49
C GLU A 131 0.31 -7.31 -30.17
N TYR A 132 0.23 -6.61 -29.05
CA TYR A 132 0.17 -7.26 -27.74
C TYR A 132 -1.21 -7.87 -27.51
N LEU A 133 -1.27 -9.21 -27.39
CA LEU A 133 -2.51 -9.97 -27.23
C LEU A 133 -2.88 -10.16 -25.76
N ALA A 134 -1.89 -10.42 -24.93
CA ALA A 134 -2.06 -10.68 -23.52
C ALA A 134 -0.78 -10.35 -22.75
N LEU A 135 -0.95 -10.05 -21.47
CA LEU A 135 0.11 -10.04 -20.49
C LEU A 135 -0.18 -11.17 -19.50
N LEU A 136 0.80 -12.04 -19.30
CA LEU A 136 0.74 -13.18 -18.36
C LEU A 136 1.67 -12.88 -17.20
N ASP A 137 1.14 -12.99 -16.00
CA ASP A 137 1.87 -12.92 -14.74
C ASP A 137 1.70 -14.25 -14.01
N THR A 138 2.78 -14.81 -13.52
CA THR A 138 2.79 -16.09 -12.81
C THR A 138 3.11 -15.93 -11.33
N ASP A 139 2.70 -14.79 -10.77
CA ASP A 139 2.75 -14.61 -9.33
C ASP A 139 1.91 -15.67 -8.61
N TYR A 140 2.14 -15.85 -7.34
CA TYR A 140 1.52 -16.93 -6.60
C TYR A 140 0.00 -16.76 -6.44
N MET A 141 -0.66 -17.88 -6.26
CA MET A 141 -2.05 -17.92 -5.82
C MET A 141 -2.20 -18.80 -4.58
N THR A 142 -3.17 -18.48 -3.76
CA THR A 142 -3.54 -19.27 -2.59
C THR A 142 -5.00 -19.71 -2.69
N SER A 143 -5.39 -20.70 -1.86
CA SER A 143 -6.80 -21.03 -1.67
C SER A 143 -7.57 -19.83 -1.12
N GLU A 144 -8.78 -19.59 -1.61
CA GLU A 144 -9.61 -18.46 -1.15
C GLU A 144 -10.29 -18.75 0.20
N PHE A 145 -10.50 -20.04 0.52
CA PHE A 145 -11.06 -20.45 1.80
C PHE A 145 -10.51 -21.83 2.23
N PRO A 146 -10.61 -22.21 3.51
CA PRO A 146 -10.14 -23.51 3.98
C PRO A 146 -10.81 -24.69 3.26
N GLY A 147 -10.02 -25.57 2.65
CA GLY A 147 -10.49 -26.73 1.87
C GLY A 147 -10.79 -26.43 0.40
N ASP A 148 -10.45 -25.25 -0.08
CA ASP A 148 -10.54 -24.90 -1.48
C ASP A 148 -9.42 -25.58 -2.29
N GLU A 149 -9.81 -26.42 -3.27
CA GLU A 149 -8.89 -27.13 -4.15
C GLU A 149 -8.81 -26.51 -5.56
N ASN A 150 -9.51 -25.40 -5.78
CA ASN A 150 -9.51 -24.76 -7.08
C ASN A 150 -8.15 -24.12 -7.41
N LYS A 151 -7.89 -24.03 -8.71
CA LYS A 151 -6.81 -23.21 -9.27
C LYS A 151 -7.44 -22.00 -9.94
N TYR A 152 -6.93 -20.82 -9.60
CA TYR A 152 -7.50 -19.57 -10.07
C TYR A 152 -6.65 -18.96 -11.18
N VAL A 153 -7.33 -18.37 -12.15
CA VAL A 153 -6.73 -17.49 -13.15
C VAL A 153 -7.47 -16.16 -13.04
N TYR A 154 -6.76 -15.15 -12.59
CA TYR A 154 -7.32 -13.81 -12.47
C TYR A 154 -7.28 -13.11 -13.81
N VAL A 155 -8.41 -12.52 -14.21
CA VAL A 155 -8.58 -11.84 -15.50
C VAL A 155 -8.76 -10.34 -15.20
N GLY A 156 -7.74 -9.54 -15.46
CA GLY A 156 -7.70 -8.14 -15.05
C GLY A 156 -7.05 -7.95 -13.68
N THR A 157 -7.20 -6.75 -13.12
CA THR A 157 -6.60 -6.38 -11.83
C THR A 157 -7.55 -5.52 -11.00
N VAL A 158 -7.55 -5.70 -9.70
CA VAL A 158 -8.17 -4.73 -8.78
C VAL A 158 -7.35 -3.45 -8.77
N GLY A 159 -8.04 -2.32 -8.60
CA GLY A 159 -7.38 -1.05 -8.35
C GLY A 159 -6.88 -0.96 -6.91
N LYS A 160 -5.87 -0.13 -6.69
CA LYS A 160 -5.31 0.14 -5.36
C LYS A 160 -5.23 1.63 -5.10
N LEU A 161 -5.86 2.05 -4.03
CA LEU A 161 -5.75 3.39 -3.47
C LEU A 161 -5.19 3.31 -2.04
N MET A 162 -4.54 4.38 -1.62
CA MET A 162 -4.02 4.47 -0.25
C MET A 162 -4.56 5.73 0.44
N PRO A 163 -5.83 5.69 0.91
CA PRO A 163 -6.36 6.79 1.70
C PRO A 163 -5.55 6.96 2.98
N THR A 164 -5.11 8.18 3.18
CA THR A 164 -4.19 8.58 4.24
C THR A 164 -4.78 9.74 5.04
N PHE A 165 -4.61 9.67 6.35
CA PHE A 165 -5.09 10.63 7.31
C PHE A 165 -3.90 11.22 8.06
N TYR A 166 -3.65 12.51 7.87
CA TYR A 166 -2.75 13.29 8.72
C TYR A 166 -3.60 13.96 9.78
N VAL A 167 -3.46 13.51 11.02
CA VAL A 167 -4.28 13.93 12.15
C VAL A 167 -3.48 14.88 13.02
N VAL A 168 -3.93 16.12 13.14
CA VAL A 168 -3.36 17.12 14.04
C VAL A 168 -4.21 17.17 15.29
N GLY A 169 -3.59 16.89 16.43
CA GLY A 169 -4.19 17.00 17.75
C GLY A 169 -3.82 18.30 18.46
N LYS A 170 -3.86 18.25 19.77
CA LYS A 170 -3.40 19.34 20.66
C LYS A 170 -2.45 18.79 21.70
N GLU A 171 -1.19 19.19 21.59
CA GLU A 171 -0.18 18.84 22.58
C GLU A 171 -0.52 19.38 23.97
N THR A 172 -0.26 18.56 24.97
CA THR A 172 -0.22 18.98 26.37
C THR A 172 0.60 18.00 27.19
N HIS A 173 1.08 18.43 28.31
CA HIS A 173 1.74 17.55 29.31
C HIS A 173 0.72 16.53 29.84
N VAL A 174 1.15 15.29 30.08
CA VAL A 174 0.27 14.20 30.57
C VAL A 174 -0.45 14.55 31.89
N GLY A 175 0.11 15.41 32.72
CA GLY A 175 -0.55 15.92 33.92
C GLY A 175 -1.74 16.85 33.65
N GLU A 176 -1.94 17.30 32.41
CA GLU A 176 -3.04 18.16 31.98
C GLU A 176 -3.83 17.54 30.81
N SER A 177 -3.94 16.21 30.78
CA SER A 177 -4.43 15.42 29.66
C SER A 177 -5.71 15.93 29.03
N PHE A 178 -6.69 16.41 29.81
CA PHE A 178 -7.95 16.93 29.30
C PHE A 178 -7.85 18.32 28.64
N LYS A 179 -6.71 18.99 28.74
CA LYS A 179 -6.45 20.24 27.99
C LYS A 179 -5.92 19.98 26.59
N GLY A 180 -5.52 18.74 26.31
CA GLY A 180 -5.06 18.27 25.01
C GLY A 180 -6.11 17.48 24.23
N LEU A 181 -5.73 17.10 23.02
CA LEU A 181 -6.49 16.18 22.16
C LEU A 181 -5.51 15.22 21.49
N ASP A 182 -5.59 13.94 21.83
CA ASP A 182 -4.67 12.93 21.33
C ASP A 182 -5.02 12.51 19.91
N PRO A 183 -4.15 12.77 18.91
CA PRO A 183 -4.38 12.33 17.53
C PRO A 183 -4.40 10.79 17.40
N ASN A 184 -3.72 10.06 18.29
CA ASN A 184 -3.74 8.59 18.30
C ASN A 184 -5.14 8.04 18.58
N GLN A 185 -5.92 8.70 19.45
CA GLN A 185 -7.30 8.28 19.72
C GLN A 185 -8.19 8.45 18.47
N ILE A 186 -7.97 9.51 17.70
CA ILE A 186 -8.71 9.74 16.45
C ILE A 186 -8.33 8.68 15.41
N THR A 187 -7.05 8.39 15.21
CA THR A 187 -6.60 7.35 14.28
C THR A 187 -7.11 5.97 14.69
N ALA A 188 -7.09 5.64 15.98
CA ALA A 188 -7.62 4.37 16.49
C ALA A 188 -9.12 4.22 16.21
N GLN A 189 -9.90 5.29 16.34
CA GLN A 189 -11.33 5.27 16.03
C GLN A 189 -11.57 5.06 14.52
N ILE A 190 -10.77 5.70 13.66
CA ILE A 190 -10.84 5.50 12.20
C ILE A 190 -10.47 4.05 11.85
N ILE A 191 -9.42 3.48 12.45
CA ILE A 191 -9.06 2.07 12.27
C ILE A 191 -10.22 1.16 12.65
N SER A 192 -10.80 1.37 13.83
CA SER A 192 -11.93 0.56 14.33
C SER A 192 -13.16 0.62 13.41
N ARG A 193 -13.34 1.70 12.66
CA ARG A 193 -14.46 1.90 11.73
C ARG A 193 -14.20 1.28 10.35
N VAL A 194 -12.96 1.33 9.87
CA VAL A 194 -12.62 1.02 8.47
C VAL A 194 -11.98 -0.35 8.28
N ASN A 195 -11.08 -0.74 9.20
CA ASN A 195 -10.25 -1.93 9.02
C ASN A 195 -11.08 -3.21 8.95
N LEU A 196 -10.89 -3.97 7.87
CA LEU A 196 -11.60 -5.22 7.58
C LEU A 196 -13.14 -5.10 7.62
N ASN A 197 -13.67 -3.90 7.38
CA ASN A 197 -15.10 -3.68 7.33
C ASN A 197 -15.63 -3.81 5.90
N PRO A 198 -16.48 -4.84 5.61
CA PRO A 198 -16.99 -5.09 4.26
C PRO A 198 -17.90 -3.98 3.71
N GLU A 199 -18.37 -3.06 4.54
CA GLU A 199 -19.08 -1.86 4.07
C GLU A 199 -18.25 -1.03 3.08
N PHE A 200 -16.91 -1.13 3.15
CA PHE A 200 -15.98 -0.41 2.29
C PHE A 200 -15.48 -1.22 1.09
N CYS A 201 -16.01 -2.42 0.87
CA CYS A 201 -15.73 -3.17 -0.35
C CYS A 201 -16.42 -2.53 -1.57
N ASP A 202 -15.77 -2.61 -2.72
CA ASP A 202 -16.44 -2.39 -4.00
C ASP A 202 -17.07 -3.69 -4.48
N VAL A 203 -18.21 -3.54 -5.16
CA VAL A 203 -18.92 -4.65 -5.79
C VAL A 203 -19.19 -4.28 -7.25
N ALA A 204 -18.67 -5.07 -8.17
CA ALA A 204 -18.89 -4.91 -9.60
C ALA A 204 -18.92 -6.28 -10.30
N GLU A 205 -19.83 -6.47 -11.24
CA GLU A 205 -19.98 -7.68 -12.07
C GLU A 205 -20.04 -9.00 -11.25
N GLY A 206 -20.52 -8.91 -10.01
CA GLY A 206 -20.63 -10.08 -9.10
C GLY A 206 -19.38 -10.35 -8.27
N GLU A 207 -18.32 -9.59 -8.45
CA GLU A 207 -17.10 -9.68 -7.65
C GLU A 207 -17.09 -8.63 -6.54
N VAL A 208 -16.45 -8.99 -5.43
CA VAL A 208 -16.33 -8.14 -4.24
C VAL A 208 -14.85 -7.99 -3.89
N THR A 209 -14.37 -6.75 -3.78
CA THR A 209 -13.00 -6.52 -3.34
C THR A 209 -12.80 -6.97 -1.88
N LEU A 210 -11.55 -7.26 -1.52
CA LEU A 210 -11.21 -7.38 -0.11
C LEU A 210 -11.45 -6.04 0.62
N PRO A 211 -11.89 -6.08 1.89
CA PRO A 211 -12.09 -4.86 2.67
C PRO A 211 -10.76 -4.14 2.94
N PRO A 212 -10.80 -2.82 3.21
CA PRO A 212 -9.59 -2.08 3.51
C PRO A 212 -8.83 -2.65 4.70
N ILE A 213 -7.50 -2.62 4.62
CA ILE A 213 -6.59 -3.02 5.71
C ILE A 213 -5.64 -1.89 6.08
N THR A 214 -5.42 -1.71 7.39
CA THR A 214 -4.46 -0.75 7.91
C THR A 214 -3.04 -1.21 7.59
N LEU A 215 -2.28 -0.40 6.85
CA LEU A 215 -0.88 -0.67 6.56
C LEU A 215 0.06 0.01 7.54
N ARG A 216 -0.34 1.18 8.04
CA ARG A 216 0.50 1.91 8.99
C ARG A 216 -0.34 2.83 9.86
N GLN A 217 0.00 2.88 11.15
CA GLN A 217 -0.44 3.88 12.11
C GLN A 217 0.73 4.22 13.02
N ARG A 218 1.01 5.51 13.21
CA ARG A 218 2.02 5.99 14.16
C ARG A 218 1.77 7.45 14.52
N ASP A 219 2.18 7.84 15.72
CA ASP A 219 2.39 9.26 16.01
C ASP A 219 3.67 9.79 15.36
N MET A 220 3.75 11.11 15.26
CA MET A 220 4.86 11.79 14.59
C MET A 220 5.88 12.36 15.60
N LYS A 221 5.90 11.88 16.84
CA LYS A 221 6.92 12.27 17.82
C LYS A 221 8.29 11.77 17.37
N PRO A 222 9.30 12.64 17.32
CA PRO A 222 10.66 12.23 16.97
C PRO A 222 11.32 11.39 18.07
N GLU A 223 10.93 11.62 19.32
CA GLU A 223 11.48 10.96 20.50
C GLU A 223 10.45 10.88 21.64
N TYR A 224 10.78 10.11 22.67
CA TYR A 224 9.94 10.02 23.86
C TYR A 224 9.85 11.37 24.59
N SER A 225 8.64 11.74 25.00
CA SER A 225 8.36 12.85 25.91
C SER A 225 7.09 12.57 26.71
N CYS A 226 6.96 13.21 27.89
CA CYS A 226 5.75 13.15 28.74
C CYS A 226 4.64 14.09 28.21
N GLN A 227 4.41 14.10 26.90
CA GLN A 227 3.42 14.94 26.23
C GLN A 227 2.55 14.09 25.31
N ILE A 228 1.31 14.52 25.11
CA ILE A 228 0.45 14.04 24.02
C ILE A 228 1.14 14.36 22.69
N ALA A 229 1.04 13.48 21.70
CA ALA A 229 1.59 13.72 20.38
C ALA A 229 0.91 14.94 19.70
N LYS A 230 1.67 15.71 18.93
CA LYS A 230 1.12 16.82 18.14
C LYS A 230 0.32 16.33 16.96
N SER A 231 0.80 15.28 16.30
CA SER A 231 0.15 14.70 15.12
C SER A 231 0.39 13.20 15.03
N ALA A 232 -0.45 12.54 14.25
CA ALA A 232 -0.35 11.12 13.89
C ALA A 232 -0.67 10.95 12.41
N VAL A 233 -0.22 9.84 11.82
CA VAL A 233 -0.53 9.43 10.46
C VAL A 233 -1.10 8.01 10.46
N LEU A 234 -2.07 7.80 9.59
CA LEU A 234 -2.73 6.51 9.35
C LEU A 234 -2.96 6.37 7.85
N PHE A 235 -2.68 5.18 7.27
CA PHE A 235 -3.11 4.87 5.90
C PHE A 235 -3.51 3.41 5.73
N PHE A 236 -4.39 3.20 4.76
CA PHE A 236 -4.96 1.91 4.41
C PHE A 236 -4.56 1.49 3.01
N ASN A 237 -4.52 0.18 2.77
CA ASN A 237 -4.73 -0.39 1.45
C ASN A 237 -6.24 -0.42 1.19
N TYR A 238 -6.69 0.14 0.08
CA TYR A 238 -8.09 0.19 -0.32
C TYR A 238 -8.21 -0.32 -1.76
N ALA A 239 -8.80 -1.50 -1.93
CA ALA A 239 -9.02 -2.11 -3.23
C ALA A 239 -10.27 -1.53 -3.90
N THR A 240 -10.23 -1.36 -5.22
CA THR A 240 -11.37 -0.85 -6.00
C THR A 240 -11.64 -1.70 -7.24
N HIS A 241 -12.91 -1.87 -7.59
CA HIS A 241 -13.38 -2.39 -8.87
C HIS A 241 -14.01 -1.29 -9.73
N CYS A 242 -14.73 -0.37 -9.11
CA CYS A 242 -15.49 0.67 -9.81
C CYS A 242 -15.41 2.04 -9.14
N SER A 243 -15.03 2.12 -7.86
CA SER A 243 -14.91 3.39 -7.15
C SER A 243 -13.78 4.24 -7.71
N THR A 244 -14.08 5.51 -7.99
CA THR A 244 -13.06 6.49 -8.39
C THR A 244 -12.27 7.00 -7.18
N PRO A 245 -11.05 7.55 -7.39
CA PRO A 245 -10.28 8.17 -6.30
C PRO A 245 -11.07 9.24 -5.53
N ASP A 246 -11.86 10.06 -6.23
CA ASP A 246 -12.66 11.11 -5.60
C ASP A 246 -13.77 10.53 -4.70
N GLN A 247 -14.46 9.48 -5.16
CA GLN A 247 -15.49 8.80 -4.36
C GLN A 247 -14.91 8.19 -3.09
N VAL A 248 -13.75 7.54 -3.18
CA VAL A 248 -13.06 6.98 -2.01
C VAL A 248 -12.62 8.10 -1.06
N LEU A 249 -12.07 9.20 -1.60
CA LEU A 249 -11.63 10.34 -0.79
C LEU A 249 -12.82 10.98 -0.04
N GLU A 250 -13.93 11.23 -0.73
CA GLU A 250 -15.16 11.79 -0.12
C GLU A 250 -15.69 10.88 0.99
N ARG A 251 -15.74 9.57 0.74
CA ARG A 251 -16.16 8.57 1.73
C ARG A 251 -15.27 8.60 2.97
N MET A 252 -13.94 8.69 2.78
CA MET A 252 -12.98 8.74 3.89
C MET A 252 -13.05 10.05 4.67
N VAL A 253 -13.36 11.17 4.03
CA VAL A 253 -13.64 12.44 4.72
C VAL A 253 -14.88 12.30 5.63
N GLY A 254 -15.96 11.70 5.13
CA GLY A 254 -17.17 11.42 5.93
C GLY A 254 -16.86 10.54 7.15
N VAL A 255 -16.14 9.45 6.95
CA VAL A 255 -15.68 8.56 8.03
C VAL A 255 -14.84 9.30 9.06
N ALA A 256 -13.88 10.11 8.62
CA ALA A 256 -13.03 10.87 9.53
C ALA A 256 -13.85 11.88 10.36
N GLN A 257 -14.86 12.53 9.74
CA GLN A 257 -15.76 13.47 10.43
C GLN A 257 -16.57 12.78 11.53
N GLU A 258 -17.16 11.64 11.22
CA GLU A 258 -17.91 10.83 12.20
C GLU A 258 -17.03 10.32 13.34
N CYS A 259 -15.90 9.74 13.02
CA CYS A 259 -14.96 9.19 14.01
C CYS A 259 -14.39 10.29 14.91
N PHE A 260 -14.04 11.44 14.36
CA PHE A 260 -13.53 12.55 15.14
C PHE A 260 -14.61 13.09 16.11
N GLN A 261 -15.85 13.22 15.65
CA GLN A 261 -16.96 13.62 16.51
C GLN A 261 -17.19 12.61 17.65
N GLN A 262 -17.15 11.31 17.37
CA GLN A 262 -17.28 10.26 18.38
C GLN A 262 -16.17 10.33 19.45
N VAL A 263 -14.92 10.60 19.04
CA VAL A 263 -13.81 10.81 19.97
C VAL A 263 -14.06 12.01 20.88
N ILE A 264 -14.52 13.14 20.33
CA ILE A 264 -14.84 14.34 21.11
C ILE A 264 -15.94 14.04 22.13
N ASP A 265 -17.00 13.36 21.72
CA ASP A 265 -18.12 13.04 22.60
C ASP A 265 -17.71 12.09 23.74
N THR A 266 -16.94 11.06 23.42
CA THR A 266 -16.35 10.12 24.38
C THR A 266 -15.43 10.86 25.36
N LEU A 267 -14.56 11.74 24.88
CA LEU A 267 -13.65 12.51 25.70
C LEU A 267 -14.39 13.44 26.66
N ASN A 268 -15.45 14.09 26.22
CA ASN A 268 -16.32 14.91 27.09
C ASN A 268 -17.03 14.07 28.15
N GLN A 269 -17.48 12.86 27.81
CA GLN A 269 -18.08 11.93 28.77
C GLN A 269 -17.06 11.50 29.83
N HIS A 270 -15.84 11.11 29.42
CA HIS A 270 -14.77 10.74 30.35
C HIS A 270 -14.36 11.92 31.23
N TYR A 271 -14.25 13.10 30.66
CA TYR A 271 -13.94 14.30 31.45
C TYR A 271 -15.02 14.61 32.48
N ARG A 272 -16.30 14.48 32.13
CA ARG A 272 -17.39 14.65 33.09
C ARG A 272 -17.29 13.65 34.24
N THR A 273 -17.02 12.37 33.94
CA THR A 273 -16.84 11.32 34.95
C THR A 273 -15.64 11.64 35.85
N PHE A 274 -14.50 12.06 35.27
CA PHE A 274 -13.33 12.48 36.04
C PHE A 274 -13.61 13.69 36.94
N CYS A 275 -14.32 14.70 36.47
CA CYS A 275 -14.70 15.86 37.28
C CYS A 275 -15.57 15.46 38.47
N ASN A 276 -16.53 14.54 38.27
CA ASN A 276 -17.36 14.01 39.33
C ASN A 276 -16.52 13.28 40.38
N MET A 277 -15.62 12.37 39.97
CA MET A 277 -14.73 11.62 40.85
C MET A 277 -13.79 12.54 41.63
N SER A 278 -13.26 13.56 41.01
CA SER A 278 -12.31 14.51 41.57
C SER A 278 -12.97 15.71 42.28
N ARG A 279 -14.30 15.76 42.32
CA ARG A 279 -15.10 16.87 42.87
C ARG A 279 -14.77 18.22 42.27
N ARG A 280 -14.50 18.27 40.95
CA ARG A 280 -14.19 19.49 40.19
C ARG A 280 -15.40 19.93 39.36
N PRO A 281 -15.55 21.22 39.10
CA PRO A 281 -16.57 21.67 38.15
C PRO A 281 -16.29 21.14 36.74
N HIS A 282 -17.31 20.72 36.03
CA HIS A 282 -17.23 20.26 34.66
C HIS A 282 -17.53 21.44 33.70
N VAL A 283 -16.68 21.58 32.68
CA VAL A 283 -16.91 22.47 31.54
C VAL A 283 -16.73 21.64 30.27
N ARG A 284 -17.57 21.83 29.27
CA ARG A 284 -17.42 21.13 27.98
C ARG A 284 -16.09 21.51 27.34
N LEU A 285 -15.36 20.49 26.86
CA LEU A 285 -14.09 20.68 26.17
C LEU A 285 -14.31 21.43 24.83
N PRO A 286 -13.40 22.29 24.41
CA PRO A 286 -13.62 23.22 23.30
C PRO A 286 -13.47 22.57 21.90
N TRP A 287 -13.18 21.29 21.84
CA TRP A 287 -12.84 20.60 20.60
C TRP A 287 -14.02 20.54 19.63
N LYS A 288 -13.72 20.64 18.33
CA LYS A 288 -14.65 20.51 17.22
C LYS A 288 -14.07 19.52 16.23
N ALA A 289 -14.89 18.63 15.68
CA ALA A 289 -14.48 17.78 14.58
C ALA A 289 -14.32 18.63 13.31
N ARG A 290 -13.09 18.66 12.80
CA ARG A 290 -12.70 19.41 11.60
C ARG A 290 -11.96 18.45 10.69
N VAL A 291 -12.47 18.29 9.48
CA VAL A 291 -11.87 17.42 8.46
C VAL A 291 -11.85 18.19 7.15
N MET A 292 -10.77 18.03 6.40
CA MET A 292 -10.65 18.57 5.04
C MET A 292 -9.76 17.68 4.20
N THR A 293 -9.86 17.80 2.89
CA THR A 293 -8.94 17.21 1.94
C THR A 293 -7.63 18.02 1.87
N TYR A 294 -6.57 17.41 1.33
CA TYR A 294 -5.33 18.16 1.04
C TYR A 294 -5.57 19.32 0.07
N GLN A 295 -6.47 19.16 -0.90
CA GLN A 295 -6.82 20.24 -1.85
C GLN A 295 -7.47 21.44 -1.15
N GLU A 296 -8.34 21.18 -0.18
CA GLU A 296 -8.96 22.24 0.62
C GLU A 296 -7.94 22.93 1.53
N LEU A 297 -7.01 22.17 2.15
CA LEU A 297 -5.90 22.73 2.91
C LEU A 297 -5.04 23.63 2.01
N TYR A 298 -4.65 23.12 0.84
CA TYR A 298 -3.84 23.91 -0.11
C TYR A 298 -4.54 25.21 -0.49
N THR A 299 -5.83 25.16 -0.75
CA THR A 299 -6.66 26.32 -1.10
C THR A 299 -6.71 27.33 0.07
N ALA A 300 -6.89 26.87 1.30
CA ALA A 300 -6.90 27.71 2.49
C ALA A 300 -5.56 28.42 2.71
N VAL A 301 -4.45 27.68 2.59
CA VAL A 301 -3.09 28.26 2.74
C VAL A 301 -2.79 29.22 1.59
N LYS A 302 -3.24 28.91 0.38
CA LYS A 302 -3.06 29.80 -0.78
C LYS A 302 -3.82 31.11 -0.64
N ALA A 303 -4.97 31.09 0.02
CA ALA A 303 -5.70 32.31 0.33
C ALA A 303 -4.93 33.25 1.28
N GLU A 304 -4.05 32.71 2.13
CA GLU A 304 -3.18 33.50 3.03
C GLU A 304 -1.88 33.95 2.35
N LEU A 305 -1.21 33.07 1.61
CA LEU A 305 0.15 33.28 1.08
C LEU A 305 0.19 33.70 -0.40
N GLY A 306 -0.95 33.61 -1.10
CA GLY A 306 -1.01 33.91 -2.53
C GLY A 306 -0.17 32.94 -3.36
N ASN A 307 0.36 33.41 -4.48
CA ASN A 307 1.15 32.60 -5.41
C ASN A 307 2.50 32.14 -4.86
N ALA A 308 2.97 32.74 -3.75
CA ALA A 308 4.20 32.28 -3.12
C ALA A 308 4.12 30.82 -2.64
N LEU A 309 2.92 30.34 -2.29
CA LEU A 309 2.73 28.95 -1.90
C LEU A 309 3.11 27.96 -3.02
N ASP A 310 2.77 28.26 -4.27
CA ASP A 310 3.05 27.35 -5.41
C ASP A 310 4.56 27.09 -5.54
N GLU A 311 5.36 28.16 -5.38
CA GLU A 311 6.82 28.07 -5.43
C GLU A 311 7.37 27.31 -4.22
N MET A 312 6.91 27.63 -3.02
CA MET A 312 7.33 26.94 -1.79
C MET A 312 7.02 25.45 -1.83
N VAL A 313 5.85 25.06 -2.34
CA VAL A 313 5.45 23.66 -2.47
C VAL A 313 6.26 22.97 -3.55
N ARG A 314 6.54 23.64 -4.67
CA ARG A 314 7.39 23.10 -5.74
C ARG A 314 8.81 22.82 -5.22
N GLU A 315 9.46 23.79 -4.58
CA GLU A 315 10.80 23.61 -4.01
C GLU A 315 10.85 22.50 -2.96
N LYS A 316 9.83 22.45 -2.08
CA LYS A 316 9.72 21.37 -1.09
C LYS A 316 9.54 20.01 -1.72
N SER A 317 8.73 19.92 -2.76
CA SER A 317 8.51 18.67 -3.50
C SER A 317 9.78 18.18 -4.18
N GLU A 318 10.51 19.06 -4.87
CA GLU A 318 11.79 18.75 -5.50
C GLU A 318 12.81 18.23 -4.47
N ALA A 319 12.93 18.92 -3.33
CA ALA A 319 13.81 18.50 -2.25
C ALA A 319 13.43 17.14 -1.64
N LEU A 320 12.13 16.83 -1.53
CA LEU A 320 11.64 15.53 -1.06
C LEU A 320 11.85 14.43 -2.09
N LEU A 321 11.66 14.71 -3.38
CA LEU A 321 11.90 13.75 -4.47
C LEU A 321 13.36 13.35 -4.57
N ALA A 322 14.29 14.26 -4.25
CA ALA A 322 15.72 13.96 -4.21
C ALA A 322 16.12 13.00 -3.06
N ARG A 323 15.28 12.85 -2.03
CA ARG A 323 15.50 11.96 -0.87
C ARG A 323 15.04 10.54 -1.15
N GLN A 324 15.81 9.80 -1.94
CA GLN A 324 15.50 8.40 -2.26
C GLN A 324 15.66 7.44 -1.07
N ASP A 325 16.31 7.88 -0.01
CA ASP A 325 16.44 7.18 1.28
C ASP A 325 15.14 7.19 2.12
N ILE A 326 14.14 7.96 1.71
CA ILE A 326 12.85 8.08 2.40
C ILE A 326 11.75 7.44 1.53
N ASP A 327 10.95 6.58 2.15
CA ASP A 327 9.78 5.98 1.51
C ASP A 327 8.83 7.02 0.91
N THR A 328 8.25 6.73 -0.24
CA THR A 328 7.41 7.66 -1.02
C THR A 328 6.18 8.13 -0.23
N ARG A 329 5.58 7.25 0.57
CA ARG A 329 4.42 7.57 1.42
C ARG A 329 4.80 8.53 2.56
N VAL A 330 6.00 8.32 3.11
CA VAL A 330 6.55 9.25 4.13
C VAL A 330 6.84 10.61 3.52
N ARG A 331 7.41 10.67 2.30
CA ARG A 331 7.64 11.95 1.58
C ARG A 331 6.33 12.69 1.32
N ALA A 332 5.28 11.98 0.88
CA ALA A 332 3.96 12.57 0.69
C ALA A 332 3.40 13.16 2.00
N ASN A 333 3.51 12.41 3.11
CA ASN A 333 3.09 12.93 4.42
C ASN A 333 3.90 14.18 4.85
N MET A 334 5.22 14.18 4.62
CA MET A 334 6.07 15.35 4.93
C MET A 334 5.68 16.60 4.13
N LEU A 335 5.16 16.42 2.91
CA LEU A 335 4.64 17.54 2.12
C LEU A 335 3.33 18.08 2.71
N VAL A 336 2.41 17.21 3.10
CA VAL A 336 1.14 17.60 3.74
C VAL A 336 1.43 18.31 5.07
N GLU A 337 2.31 17.77 5.90
CA GLU A 337 2.76 18.38 7.14
C GLU A 337 3.38 19.76 6.91
N TYR A 338 4.21 19.91 5.86
CA TYR A 338 4.81 21.20 5.48
C TYR A 338 3.74 22.22 5.11
N VAL A 339 2.78 21.87 4.25
CA VAL A 339 1.71 22.81 3.86
C VAL A 339 0.85 23.18 5.06
N HIS A 340 0.47 22.22 5.91
CA HIS A 340 -0.23 22.51 7.17
C HIS A 340 0.61 23.41 8.10
N GLY A 341 1.94 23.21 8.12
CA GLY A 341 2.86 24.05 8.88
C GLY A 341 2.87 25.53 8.46
N LEU A 342 2.58 25.80 7.20
CA LEU A 342 2.48 27.17 6.65
C LEU A 342 1.15 27.86 6.98
N TRP A 343 0.09 27.09 7.25
CA TRP A 343 -1.24 27.65 7.57
C TRP A 343 -1.23 28.36 8.94
N SER A 344 -1.93 29.48 9.04
CA SER A 344 -2.05 30.22 10.31
C SER A 344 -2.91 29.48 11.34
N ASP A 345 -3.93 28.75 10.88
CA ASP A 345 -4.81 27.95 11.74
C ASP A 345 -4.10 26.68 12.23
N LYS A 346 -4.01 26.53 13.56
CA LYS A 346 -3.34 25.40 14.23
C LYS A 346 -4.30 24.59 15.11
N ASP A 347 -5.60 24.81 14.97
CA ASP A 347 -6.59 24.02 15.70
C ASP A 347 -6.61 22.57 15.22
N PRO A 348 -6.99 21.63 16.08
CA PRO A 348 -7.07 20.20 15.72
C PRO A 348 -7.88 19.94 14.45
N ILE A 349 -7.33 19.11 13.58
CA ILE A 349 -7.91 18.81 12.26
C ILE A 349 -7.44 17.46 11.73
N VAL A 350 -8.26 16.82 10.90
CA VAL A 350 -7.86 15.67 10.08
C VAL A 350 -7.76 16.11 8.63
N ILE A 351 -6.63 15.87 7.99
CA ILE A 351 -6.40 16.11 6.57
C ILE A 351 -6.38 14.76 5.88
N VAL A 352 -7.30 14.57 4.91
CA VAL A 352 -7.46 13.34 4.16
C VAL A 352 -6.90 13.50 2.75
N TYR A 353 -6.10 12.54 2.31
CA TYR A 353 -5.46 12.55 0.99
C TYR A 353 -5.12 11.13 0.54
N LEU A 354 -4.68 10.99 -0.69
CA LEU A 354 -4.19 9.71 -1.22
C LEU A 354 -2.66 9.75 -1.33
N THR A 355 -2.00 8.76 -0.75
CA THR A 355 -0.55 8.56 -0.95
C THR A 355 -0.29 7.59 -2.09
N PRO A 356 0.88 7.67 -2.75
CA PRO A 356 1.29 6.66 -3.71
C PRO A 356 1.43 5.26 -3.06
N PRO A 357 1.32 4.18 -3.85
CA PRO A 357 1.00 4.17 -5.27
C PRO A 357 -0.50 4.32 -5.56
N TYR A 358 -0.82 4.65 -6.81
CA TYR A 358 -2.16 4.54 -7.38
C TYR A 358 -2.12 3.54 -8.53
N TYR A 359 -2.93 2.48 -8.43
CA TYR A 359 -3.16 1.55 -9.52
C TYR A 359 -4.64 1.57 -9.89
N PRO A 360 -4.98 1.85 -11.15
CA PRO A 360 -6.36 1.73 -11.61
C PRO A 360 -6.74 0.25 -11.67
N HIS A 361 -8.01 -0.04 -11.49
CA HIS A 361 -8.54 -1.35 -11.83
C HIS A 361 -8.53 -1.54 -13.35
N VAL A 362 -8.31 -2.78 -13.79
CA VAL A 362 -8.38 -3.17 -15.20
C VAL A 362 -9.34 -4.35 -15.30
N TYR A 363 -10.43 -4.14 -15.99
CA TYR A 363 -11.41 -5.18 -16.31
C TYR A 363 -11.11 -5.72 -17.72
N VAL A 364 -11.16 -7.04 -17.85
CA VAL A 364 -10.97 -7.74 -19.15
C VAL A 364 -12.26 -8.46 -19.47
N GLU A 365 -12.93 -8.10 -20.58
CA GLU A 365 -14.13 -8.72 -21.09
C GLU A 365 -13.84 -10.05 -21.80
#